data_5f342dfd27f8bda34a0c883be51e56ff
#
_entry.id   5f342dfd27f8bda34a0c883be51e56ff
#
_cell.length_a   1.000
_cell.length_b   1.000
_cell.length_c   1.000
_cell.angle_alpha   90.00
_cell.angle_beta   90.00
_cell.angle_gamma   90.00
#
_symmetry.space_group_name_H-M   'P 1'
#
loop_
_entity.id
_entity.type
_entity.pdbx_description
1 polymer ?
#
loop_
_entity_poly.entity_id
_entity_poly.type
_entity_poly.pdbx_seq_one_letter_code
_entity_poly.pdbx_strand_id
1 'polypeptide(L)'
;MKKLAIIGASYLQRPLVEKAKEMGLYTICFAWAEGAVCKDLVDEFYPISIVDKDEILKVCQEKQIDGICTIASDVAAPTVAYVAEKMGLIGNSHQASVTAYNKYAMRQAFMDAGVPCPKFLCVEDCADATIHKIIQSMRLPLIVKPADRSGSLGVVKVENVEVLKDAIDNALACSFKKQAMVEEFVGGREISVEFISYQGKHYPLQITDKVTTGAPHFVELEHHQPSILSAEMYAEIYAITENALNSLGITNGASHSEYKITEDGDVYVIEIGGRMGGDFIGSDLVRLSTGYDFVKGVIDVALGEFVEPQITNTNCSGVYFLCKETEYLLPYFANANNIEGVVMYEQTDVELRNISCSADRSGYMIYKGEKKLIL
;
A
#
# COMPACT_ATOMS: atom_id res chain seq x y z
N MET A 1 19.73 -15.95 -18.71
CA MET A 1 18.75 -14.86 -18.45
C MET A 1 18.02 -15.25 -17.18
N LYS A 2 18.02 -14.40 -16.15
CA LYS A 2 17.29 -14.66 -14.92
C LYS A 2 15.78 -14.56 -15.15
N LYS A 3 15.02 -15.39 -14.44
CA LYS A 3 13.55 -15.50 -14.56
C LYS A 3 12.90 -14.90 -13.31
N LEU A 4 12.06 -13.91 -13.52
CA LEU A 4 11.31 -13.24 -12.47
C LEU A 4 9.82 -13.59 -12.56
N ALA A 5 9.27 -14.15 -11.49
CA ALA A 5 7.83 -14.30 -11.35
C ALA A 5 7.21 -13.02 -10.77
N ILE A 6 6.10 -12.58 -11.36
CA ILE A 6 5.37 -11.37 -10.98
C ILE A 6 3.93 -11.77 -10.63
N ILE A 7 3.50 -11.43 -9.42
CA ILE A 7 2.14 -11.71 -8.97
C ILE A 7 1.29 -10.45 -9.10
N GLY A 8 0.28 -10.53 -9.99
CA GLY A 8 -0.55 -9.41 -10.40
C GLY A 8 -0.17 -8.86 -11.77
N ALA A 9 -1.17 -8.43 -12.55
CA ALA A 9 -1.00 -7.95 -13.93
C ALA A 9 -1.87 -6.74 -14.26
N SER A 10 -2.35 -6.00 -13.25
CA SER A 10 -3.13 -4.78 -13.43
C SER A 10 -2.22 -3.59 -13.82
N TYR A 11 -2.81 -2.45 -14.09
CA TYR A 11 -2.06 -1.23 -14.34
C TYR A 11 -1.09 -0.87 -13.19
N LEU A 12 -1.40 -1.28 -11.95
CA LEU A 12 -0.54 -1.04 -10.79
C LEU A 12 0.78 -1.84 -10.84
N GLN A 13 0.78 -3.02 -11.48
CA GLN A 13 2.00 -3.83 -11.64
C GLN A 13 2.75 -3.53 -12.94
N ARG A 14 2.19 -2.72 -13.83
CA ARG A 14 2.82 -2.37 -15.10
C ARG A 14 4.24 -1.79 -14.94
N PRO A 15 4.52 -0.87 -13.99
CA PRO A 15 5.88 -0.36 -13.77
C PRO A 15 6.88 -1.47 -13.42
N LEU A 16 6.45 -2.50 -12.67
CA LEU A 16 7.29 -3.64 -12.32
C LEU A 16 7.62 -4.50 -13.55
N VAL A 17 6.62 -4.77 -14.40
CA VAL A 17 6.81 -5.53 -15.64
C VAL A 17 7.74 -4.79 -16.59
N GLU A 18 7.52 -3.51 -16.82
CA GLU A 18 8.35 -2.67 -17.70
C GLU A 18 9.79 -2.60 -17.19
N LYS A 19 10.01 -2.41 -15.89
CA LYS A 19 11.33 -2.40 -15.28
C LYS A 19 12.04 -3.75 -15.40
N ALA A 20 11.35 -4.86 -15.18
CA ALA A 20 11.91 -6.19 -15.35
C ALA A 20 12.37 -6.45 -16.80
N LYS A 21 11.58 -6.00 -17.79
CA LYS A 21 11.96 -6.07 -19.21
C LYS A 21 13.15 -5.17 -19.54
N GLU A 22 13.19 -3.94 -19.03
CA GLU A 22 14.33 -3.02 -19.16
C GLU A 22 15.63 -3.65 -18.61
N MET A 23 15.54 -4.40 -17.50
CA MET A 23 16.66 -5.13 -16.91
C MET A 23 17.04 -6.40 -17.68
N GLY A 24 16.34 -6.74 -18.75
CA GLY A 24 16.62 -7.94 -19.55
C GLY A 24 16.23 -9.26 -18.86
N LEU A 25 15.28 -9.23 -17.95
CA LEU A 25 14.78 -10.42 -17.25
C LEU A 25 13.73 -11.15 -18.10
N TYR A 26 13.65 -12.48 -17.93
CA TYR A 26 12.54 -13.28 -18.44
C TYR A 26 11.37 -13.20 -17.44
N THR A 27 10.24 -12.68 -17.89
CA THR A 27 9.10 -12.34 -17.04
C THR A 27 8.00 -13.37 -17.13
N ILE A 28 7.55 -13.88 -15.96
CA ILE A 28 6.45 -14.84 -15.84
C ILE A 28 5.39 -14.22 -14.92
N CYS A 29 4.19 -13.96 -15.45
CA CYS A 29 3.18 -13.22 -14.70
C CYS A 29 1.94 -14.06 -14.42
N PHE A 30 1.35 -13.88 -13.23
CA PHE A 30 0.19 -14.60 -12.75
C PHE A 30 -0.92 -13.62 -12.36
N ALA A 31 -2.09 -13.75 -12.98
CA ALA A 31 -3.30 -13.00 -12.63
C ALA A 31 -4.51 -13.62 -13.33
N TRP A 32 -5.71 -13.21 -12.98
CA TRP A 32 -6.85 -13.47 -13.85
C TRP A 32 -6.67 -12.78 -15.20
N ALA A 33 -7.14 -13.42 -16.27
CA ALA A 33 -6.97 -12.87 -17.62
C ALA A 33 -7.78 -11.60 -17.88
N GLU A 34 -8.93 -11.46 -17.20
CA GLU A 34 -9.76 -10.26 -17.26
C GLU A 34 -9.09 -9.11 -16.49
N GLY A 35 -8.94 -7.95 -17.11
CA GLY A 35 -8.27 -6.78 -16.54
C GLY A 35 -6.73 -6.88 -16.46
N ALA A 36 -6.11 -7.93 -16.99
CA ALA A 36 -4.67 -8.13 -17.01
C ALA A 36 -3.99 -7.30 -18.12
N VAL A 37 -3.82 -6.01 -17.88
CA VAL A 37 -3.20 -5.09 -18.87
C VAL A 37 -1.74 -5.43 -19.20
N CYS A 38 -1.05 -6.16 -18.31
CA CYS A 38 0.33 -6.59 -18.51
C CYS A 38 0.46 -7.90 -19.30
N LYS A 39 -0.63 -8.58 -19.64
CA LYS A 39 -0.63 -9.91 -20.26
C LYS A 39 0.25 -10.01 -21.50
N ASP A 40 0.17 -9.02 -22.38
CA ASP A 40 0.90 -9.00 -23.64
C ASP A 40 2.29 -8.35 -23.54
N LEU A 41 2.68 -7.88 -22.35
CA LEU A 41 3.98 -7.26 -22.08
C LEU A 41 5.02 -8.26 -21.56
N VAL A 42 4.58 -9.37 -20.98
CA VAL A 42 5.43 -10.39 -20.34
C VAL A 42 5.80 -11.52 -21.29
N ASP A 43 6.85 -12.28 -20.97
CA ASP A 43 7.28 -13.41 -21.81
C ASP A 43 6.33 -14.62 -21.67
N GLU A 44 5.81 -14.84 -20.45
CA GLU A 44 4.79 -15.85 -20.19
C GLU A 44 3.71 -15.30 -19.26
N PHE A 45 2.44 -15.59 -19.57
CA PHE A 45 1.30 -15.23 -18.76
C PHE A 45 0.49 -16.47 -18.38
N TYR A 46 0.19 -16.62 -17.09
CA TYR A 46 -0.62 -17.72 -16.56
C TYR A 46 -1.92 -17.15 -15.94
N PRO A 47 -3.10 -17.57 -16.44
CA PRO A 47 -4.39 -17.11 -15.93
C PRO A 47 -4.75 -17.80 -14.61
N ILE A 48 -3.88 -17.68 -13.60
CA ILE A 48 -4.01 -18.27 -12.27
C ILE A 48 -4.29 -17.14 -11.27
N SER A 49 -5.25 -17.36 -10.37
CA SER A 49 -5.57 -16.38 -9.33
C SER A 49 -4.34 -16.10 -8.45
N ILE A 50 -4.12 -14.82 -8.14
CA ILE A 50 -2.98 -14.37 -7.31
C ILE A 50 -2.96 -14.94 -5.89
N VAL A 51 -4.08 -15.54 -5.44
CA VAL A 51 -4.19 -16.22 -4.13
C VAL A 51 -4.03 -17.73 -4.22
N ASP A 52 -3.96 -18.30 -5.41
CA ASP A 52 -3.80 -19.73 -5.64
C ASP A 52 -2.32 -20.13 -5.58
N LYS A 53 -1.77 -20.00 -4.39
CA LYS A 53 -0.33 -20.10 -4.12
C LYS A 53 0.27 -21.46 -4.48
N ASP A 54 -0.51 -22.56 -4.38
CA ASP A 54 0.00 -23.90 -4.65
C ASP A 54 0.12 -24.16 -6.15
N GLU A 55 -0.83 -23.69 -6.97
CA GLU A 55 -0.74 -23.76 -8.41
C GLU A 55 0.38 -22.88 -8.96
N ILE A 56 0.50 -21.65 -8.43
CA ILE A 56 1.61 -20.72 -8.76
C ILE A 56 2.96 -21.36 -8.41
N LEU A 57 3.09 -21.96 -7.21
CA LEU A 57 4.33 -22.63 -6.80
C LEU A 57 4.73 -23.72 -7.78
N LYS A 58 3.78 -24.55 -8.22
CA LYS A 58 4.04 -25.62 -9.19
C LYS A 58 4.64 -25.07 -10.49
N VAL A 59 4.02 -24.04 -11.07
CA VAL A 59 4.54 -23.40 -12.28
C VAL A 59 5.93 -22.78 -12.04
N CYS A 60 6.11 -22.08 -10.92
CA CYS A 60 7.40 -21.48 -10.56
C CYS A 60 8.52 -22.52 -10.43
N GLN A 61 8.24 -23.69 -9.84
CA GLN A 61 9.18 -24.81 -9.75
C GLN A 61 9.50 -25.39 -11.13
N GLU A 62 8.50 -25.62 -11.98
CA GLU A 62 8.68 -26.12 -13.35
C GLU A 62 9.53 -25.14 -14.18
N LYS A 63 9.32 -23.85 -14.00
CA LYS A 63 10.06 -22.80 -14.72
C LYS A 63 11.44 -22.50 -14.11
N GLN A 64 11.70 -22.94 -12.89
CA GLN A 64 12.95 -22.67 -12.15
C GLN A 64 13.23 -21.15 -12.12
N ILE A 65 12.33 -20.40 -11.48
CA ILE A 65 12.47 -18.94 -11.32
C ILE A 65 13.64 -18.60 -10.41
N ASP A 66 14.24 -17.41 -10.62
CA ASP A 66 15.34 -16.88 -9.81
C ASP A 66 14.86 -15.91 -8.73
N GLY A 67 13.65 -15.37 -8.89
CA GLY A 67 13.03 -14.46 -7.93
C GLY A 67 11.53 -14.32 -8.17
N ILE A 68 10.83 -13.81 -7.16
CA ILE A 68 9.40 -13.55 -7.21
C ILE A 68 9.08 -12.27 -6.44
N CYS A 69 8.22 -11.40 -7.00
CA CYS A 69 7.80 -10.19 -6.33
C CYS A 69 6.41 -9.70 -6.79
N THR A 70 5.93 -8.68 -6.11
CA THR A 70 4.75 -7.89 -6.46
C THR A 70 4.93 -6.46 -6.00
N ILE A 71 4.14 -5.54 -6.53
CA ILE A 71 3.98 -4.17 -6.05
C ILE A 71 2.48 -3.84 -5.92
N ALA A 72 2.14 -2.89 -5.06
CA ALA A 72 0.80 -2.31 -4.92
C ALA A 72 -0.34 -3.31 -4.63
N SER A 73 -0.04 -4.53 -4.15
CA SER A 73 -1.06 -5.55 -3.88
C SER A 73 -0.78 -6.31 -2.58
N ASP A 74 -1.51 -5.98 -1.52
CA ASP A 74 -1.41 -6.68 -0.23
C ASP A 74 -1.87 -8.12 -0.32
N VAL A 75 -2.88 -8.38 -1.16
CA VAL A 75 -3.44 -9.73 -1.38
C VAL A 75 -2.42 -10.66 -2.05
N ALA A 76 -1.52 -10.13 -2.87
CA ALA A 76 -0.50 -10.89 -3.56
C ALA A 76 0.72 -11.23 -2.67
N ALA A 77 1.01 -10.38 -1.67
CA ALA A 77 2.20 -10.51 -0.84
C ALA A 77 2.33 -11.88 -0.12
N PRO A 78 1.26 -12.47 0.47
CA PRO A 78 1.34 -13.81 1.06
C PRO A 78 1.70 -14.91 0.07
N THR A 79 1.24 -14.82 -1.18
CA THR A 79 1.59 -15.76 -2.25
C THR A 79 3.05 -15.63 -2.64
N VAL A 80 3.55 -14.39 -2.81
CA VAL A 80 4.98 -14.13 -3.07
C VAL A 80 5.85 -14.76 -1.98
N ALA A 81 5.54 -14.49 -0.71
CA ALA A 81 6.29 -15.00 0.42
C ALA A 81 6.24 -16.54 0.50
N TYR A 82 5.07 -17.15 0.26
CA TYR A 82 4.92 -18.59 0.25
C TYR A 82 5.79 -19.28 -0.81
N VAL A 83 5.74 -18.77 -2.04
CA VAL A 83 6.53 -19.34 -3.14
C VAL A 83 8.02 -19.14 -2.90
N ALA A 84 8.44 -17.95 -2.47
CA ALA A 84 9.83 -17.67 -2.15
C ALA A 84 10.35 -18.62 -1.07
N GLU A 85 9.62 -18.79 0.04
CA GLU A 85 9.97 -19.69 1.15
C GLU A 85 10.09 -21.15 0.69
N LYS A 86 9.12 -21.66 -0.09
CA LYS A 86 9.10 -23.03 -0.58
C LYS A 86 10.20 -23.34 -1.59
N MET A 87 10.67 -22.35 -2.32
CA MET A 87 11.73 -22.48 -3.31
C MET A 87 13.13 -22.07 -2.76
N GLY A 88 13.21 -21.60 -1.52
CA GLY A 88 14.49 -21.11 -0.93
C GLY A 88 15.00 -19.83 -1.59
N LEU A 89 14.10 -19.02 -2.14
CA LEU A 89 14.40 -17.72 -2.74
C LEU A 89 14.40 -16.62 -1.68
N ILE A 90 14.97 -15.46 -2.01
CA ILE A 90 14.96 -14.29 -1.14
C ILE A 90 13.52 -13.76 -1.06
N GLY A 91 13.04 -13.54 0.17
CA GLY A 91 11.72 -13.01 0.46
C GLY A 91 11.46 -12.98 1.97
N ASN A 92 10.29 -12.54 2.35
CA ASN A 92 9.80 -12.65 3.72
C ASN A 92 9.31 -14.08 3.99
N SER A 93 9.24 -14.48 5.25
CA SER A 93 8.55 -15.73 5.59
C SER A 93 7.06 -15.61 5.27
N HIS A 94 6.42 -16.72 4.91
CA HIS A 94 4.97 -16.73 4.67
C HIS A 94 4.20 -16.23 5.89
N GLN A 95 4.65 -16.60 7.12
CA GLN A 95 4.02 -16.15 8.35
C GLN A 95 4.10 -14.63 8.53
N ALA A 96 5.26 -14.01 8.28
CA ALA A 96 5.43 -12.56 8.36
C ALA A 96 4.48 -11.82 7.40
N SER A 97 4.38 -12.30 6.16
CA SER A 97 3.51 -11.72 5.16
C SER A 97 2.01 -11.88 5.51
N VAL A 98 1.61 -13.01 6.06
CA VAL A 98 0.24 -13.23 6.56
C VAL A 98 -0.07 -12.34 7.77
N THR A 99 0.90 -12.14 8.67
CA THR A 99 0.75 -11.23 9.82
C THR A 99 0.57 -9.79 9.34
N ALA A 100 1.37 -9.35 8.39
CA ALA A 100 1.25 -8.01 7.80
C ALA A 100 -0.08 -7.82 7.01
N TYR A 101 -0.61 -8.87 6.40
CA TYR A 101 -1.87 -8.81 5.66
C TYR A 101 -3.12 -8.79 6.57
N ASN A 102 -3.10 -9.52 7.69
CA ASN A 102 -4.24 -9.60 8.60
C ASN A 102 -4.17 -8.48 9.64
N LYS A 103 -5.13 -7.55 9.60
CA LYS A 103 -5.14 -6.35 10.45
C LYS A 103 -5.14 -6.66 11.95
N TYR A 104 -5.80 -7.74 12.37
CA TYR A 104 -5.79 -8.14 13.78
C TYR A 104 -4.42 -8.68 14.21
N ALA A 105 -3.84 -9.58 13.42
CA ALA A 105 -2.51 -10.11 13.70
C ALA A 105 -1.45 -8.99 13.69
N MET A 106 -1.55 -8.06 12.76
CA MET A 106 -0.70 -6.86 12.69
C MET A 106 -0.82 -6.02 13.96
N ARG A 107 -2.04 -5.70 14.41
CA ARG A 107 -2.25 -4.91 15.64
C ARG A 107 -1.72 -5.62 16.87
N GLN A 108 -1.88 -6.95 16.95
CA GLN A 108 -1.35 -7.73 18.05
C GLN A 108 0.18 -7.66 18.09
N ALA A 109 0.84 -7.81 16.94
CA ALA A 109 2.29 -7.68 16.84
C ALA A 109 2.78 -6.28 17.25
N PHE A 110 2.06 -5.22 16.85
CA PHE A 110 2.37 -3.84 17.24
C PHE A 110 2.24 -3.66 18.76
N MET A 111 1.15 -4.12 19.35
CA MET A 111 0.92 -4.02 20.79
C MET A 111 2.01 -4.75 21.57
N ASP A 112 2.38 -5.96 21.18
CA ASP A 112 3.40 -6.78 21.84
C ASP A 112 4.80 -6.14 21.76
N ALA A 113 5.07 -5.36 20.69
CA ALA A 113 6.34 -4.66 20.49
C ALA A 113 6.33 -3.19 20.97
N GLY A 114 5.22 -2.71 21.54
CA GLY A 114 5.09 -1.32 21.98
C GLY A 114 5.05 -0.30 20.83
N VAL A 115 4.65 -0.71 19.61
CA VAL A 115 4.44 0.18 18.48
C VAL A 115 3.13 0.95 18.67
N PRO A 116 3.13 2.28 18.58
CA PRO A 116 1.92 3.08 18.72
C PRO A 116 0.88 2.72 17.66
N CYS A 117 -0.29 2.25 18.06
CA CYS A 117 -1.40 1.96 17.15
C CYS A 117 -2.73 2.27 17.83
N PRO A 118 -3.83 2.46 17.07
CA PRO A 118 -5.14 2.68 17.65
C PRO A 118 -5.53 1.55 18.62
N LYS A 119 -6.23 1.87 19.70
CA LYS A 119 -6.85 0.86 20.54
C LYS A 119 -7.85 0.06 19.74
N PHE A 120 -7.84 -1.26 19.86
CA PHE A 120 -8.57 -2.15 18.97
C PHE A 120 -9.22 -3.33 19.69
N LEU A 121 -10.24 -3.88 19.05
CA LEU A 121 -10.84 -5.18 19.32
C LEU A 121 -11.08 -5.92 17.99
N CYS A 122 -10.96 -7.24 18.02
CA CYS A 122 -11.43 -8.09 16.93
C CYS A 122 -12.68 -8.83 17.41
N VAL A 123 -13.71 -8.84 16.57
CA VAL A 123 -15.00 -9.47 16.88
C VAL A 123 -15.43 -10.38 15.74
N GLU A 124 -16.16 -11.45 16.06
CA GLU A 124 -16.65 -12.46 15.12
C GLU A 124 -18.18 -12.51 15.06
N ASP A 125 -18.84 -11.70 15.88
CA ASP A 125 -20.28 -11.52 15.91
C ASP A 125 -20.66 -10.09 16.33
N CYS A 126 -21.95 -9.78 16.23
CA CYS A 126 -22.56 -8.53 16.68
C CYS A 126 -23.60 -8.77 17.79
N ALA A 127 -23.42 -9.81 18.62
CA ALA A 127 -24.29 -10.09 19.74
C ALA A 127 -24.29 -8.92 20.76
N ASP A 128 -25.38 -8.78 21.53
CA ASP A 128 -25.50 -7.69 22.50
C ASP A 128 -24.35 -7.67 23.51
N ALA A 129 -23.83 -8.83 23.90
CA ALA A 129 -22.66 -8.93 24.78
C ALA A 129 -21.40 -8.36 24.15
N THR A 130 -21.18 -8.62 22.86
CA THR A 130 -20.06 -8.07 22.07
C THR A 130 -20.19 -6.55 21.96
N ILE A 131 -21.36 -6.04 21.63
CA ILE A 131 -21.65 -4.59 21.56
C ILE A 131 -21.40 -3.92 22.92
N HIS A 132 -21.91 -4.49 24.02
CA HIS A 132 -21.66 -3.98 25.37
C HIS A 132 -20.17 -3.92 25.71
N LYS A 133 -19.39 -4.97 25.37
CA LYS A 133 -17.94 -5.00 25.60
C LYS A 133 -17.24 -3.86 24.85
N ILE A 134 -17.61 -3.60 23.60
CA ILE A 134 -17.03 -2.51 22.82
C ILE A 134 -17.33 -1.16 23.48
N ILE A 135 -18.61 -0.89 23.79
CA ILE A 135 -19.05 0.37 24.40
C ILE A 135 -18.38 0.64 25.75
N GLN A 136 -18.16 -0.40 26.55
CA GLN A 136 -17.50 -0.26 27.87
C GLN A 136 -16.00 -0.02 27.76
N SER A 137 -15.38 -0.51 26.69
CA SER A 137 -13.91 -0.51 26.59
C SER A 137 -13.33 0.51 25.61
N MET A 138 -14.14 1.07 24.71
CA MET A 138 -13.67 1.93 23.63
C MET A 138 -14.44 3.26 23.59
N ARG A 139 -13.80 4.29 23.03
CA ARG A 139 -14.35 5.65 22.89
C ARG A 139 -14.78 5.90 21.45
N LEU A 140 -15.97 6.49 21.28
CA LEU A 140 -16.40 7.03 20.00
C LEU A 140 -15.58 8.28 19.61
N PRO A 141 -15.39 8.53 18.30
CA PRO A 141 -15.80 7.72 17.16
C PRO A 141 -14.97 6.44 17.02
N LEU A 142 -15.53 5.43 16.36
CA LEU A 142 -14.84 4.18 16.05
C LEU A 142 -14.68 4.00 14.55
N ILE A 143 -13.68 3.23 14.16
CA ILE A 143 -13.57 2.66 12.81
C ILE A 143 -13.91 1.17 12.92
N VAL A 144 -14.86 0.73 12.10
CA VAL A 144 -15.20 -0.69 11.94
C VAL A 144 -14.82 -1.11 10.53
N LYS A 145 -14.05 -2.19 10.40
CA LYS A 145 -13.52 -2.66 9.12
C LYS A 145 -13.30 -4.18 9.10
N PRO A 146 -13.33 -4.85 7.94
CA PRO A 146 -12.92 -6.26 7.83
C PRO A 146 -11.45 -6.44 8.24
N ALA A 147 -11.12 -7.56 8.90
CA ALA A 147 -9.74 -7.84 9.34
C ALA A 147 -8.79 -8.20 8.17
N ASP A 148 -9.31 -8.59 7.02
CA ASP A 148 -8.60 -9.22 5.90
C ASP A 148 -8.97 -8.65 4.52
N ARG A 149 -9.26 -7.34 4.44
CA ARG A 149 -9.53 -6.63 3.19
C ARG A 149 -8.65 -5.38 3.08
N SER A 150 -8.43 -4.93 1.84
CA SER A 150 -7.69 -3.72 1.49
C SER A 150 -8.57 -2.78 0.65
N GLY A 151 -8.07 -1.57 0.34
CA GLY A 151 -8.76 -0.60 -0.51
C GLY A 151 -10.04 -0.04 0.12
N SER A 152 -10.04 0.22 1.42
CA SER A 152 -11.16 0.79 2.20
C SER A 152 -12.49 0.02 2.11
N LEU A 153 -12.50 -1.20 1.57
CA LEU A 153 -13.72 -2.00 1.42
C LEU A 153 -14.31 -2.37 2.78
N GLY A 154 -15.56 -1.96 3.02
CA GLY A 154 -16.28 -2.25 4.26
C GLY A 154 -15.81 -1.45 5.48
N VAL A 155 -15.05 -0.38 5.29
CA VAL A 155 -14.63 0.54 6.35
C VAL A 155 -15.75 1.53 6.64
N VAL A 156 -16.15 1.63 7.91
CA VAL A 156 -17.21 2.54 8.38
C VAL A 156 -16.71 3.31 9.60
N LYS A 157 -16.83 4.65 9.57
CA LYS A 157 -16.69 5.49 10.75
C LYS A 157 -18.00 5.52 11.52
N VAL A 158 -17.97 5.08 12.77
CA VAL A 158 -19.11 5.00 13.68
C VAL A 158 -19.05 6.15 14.67
N GLU A 159 -19.96 7.10 14.57
CA GLU A 159 -20.01 8.28 15.45
C GLU A 159 -21.00 8.12 16.61
N ASN A 160 -21.91 7.15 16.49
CA ASN A 160 -22.88 6.82 17.55
C ASN A 160 -23.09 5.30 17.65
N VAL A 161 -23.55 4.84 18.81
CA VAL A 161 -23.74 3.41 19.11
C VAL A 161 -24.83 2.76 18.28
N GLU A 162 -25.80 3.51 17.81
CA GLU A 162 -26.97 3.00 17.09
C GLU A 162 -26.60 2.31 15.77
N VAL A 163 -25.57 2.81 15.08
CA VAL A 163 -25.08 2.25 13.82
C VAL A 163 -23.94 1.22 13.98
N LEU A 164 -23.48 0.98 15.21
CA LEU A 164 -22.33 0.10 15.47
C LEU A 164 -22.60 -1.33 15.04
N LYS A 165 -23.79 -1.85 15.33
CA LYS A 165 -24.18 -3.22 14.97
C LYS A 165 -24.17 -3.43 13.46
N ASP A 166 -24.79 -2.53 12.71
CA ASP A 166 -24.85 -2.60 11.24
C ASP A 166 -23.45 -2.48 10.63
N ALA A 167 -22.59 -1.63 11.20
CA ALA A 167 -21.20 -1.51 10.76
C ALA A 167 -20.41 -2.81 10.97
N ILE A 168 -20.59 -3.50 12.12
CA ILE A 168 -19.96 -4.79 12.39
C ILE A 168 -20.50 -5.87 11.44
N ASP A 169 -21.80 -5.95 11.24
CA ASP A 169 -22.42 -6.92 10.32
C ASP A 169 -21.89 -6.75 8.90
N ASN A 170 -21.79 -5.50 8.44
CA ASN A 170 -21.20 -5.19 7.13
C ASN A 170 -19.73 -5.63 7.03
N ALA A 171 -18.92 -5.32 8.04
CA ALA A 171 -17.51 -5.73 8.07
C ALA A 171 -17.33 -7.25 8.09
N LEU A 172 -18.15 -7.96 8.88
CA LEU A 172 -18.19 -9.43 8.92
C LEU A 172 -18.61 -10.02 7.57
N ALA A 173 -19.60 -9.41 6.90
CA ALA A 173 -20.05 -9.85 5.59
C ALA A 173 -18.95 -9.72 4.53
N CYS A 174 -18.18 -8.64 4.58
CA CYS A 174 -17.06 -8.37 3.68
C CYS A 174 -15.81 -9.23 3.96
N SER A 175 -15.58 -9.64 5.22
CA SER A 175 -14.40 -10.41 5.62
C SER A 175 -14.43 -11.86 5.13
N PHE A 176 -13.30 -12.35 4.61
CA PHE A 176 -13.14 -13.76 4.24
C PHE A 176 -13.18 -14.67 5.46
N LYS A 177 -12.56 -14.25 6.57
CA LYS A 177 -12.50 -15.01 7.83
C LYS A 177 -13.67 -14.74 8.78
N LYS A 178 -14.63 -13.88 8.36
CA LYS A 178 -15.75 -13.44 9.21
C LYS A 178 -15.27 -12.78 10.51
N GLN A 179 -14.25 -11.92 10.39
CA GLN A 179 -13.69 -11.14 11.48
C GLN A 179 -13.76 -9.65 11.16
N ALA A 180 -14.24 -8.87 12.12
CA ALA A 180 -14.29 -7.41 12.06
C ALA A 180 -13.34 -6.80 13.08
N MET A 181 -12.58 -5.80 12.65
CA MET A 181 -11.78 -4.93 13.51
C MET A 181 -12.62 -3.74 13.93
N VAL A 182 -12.61 -3.43 15.21
CA VAL A 182 -13.16 -2.20 15.80
C VAL A 182 -12.00 -1.44 16.41
N GLU A 183 -11.76 -0.21 15.96
CA GLU A 183 -10.63 0.62 16.40
C GLU A 183 -11.13 1.99 16.86
N GLU A 184 -10.50 2.58 17.89
CA GLU A 184 -10.74 3.99 18.20
C GLU A 184 -10.25 4.84 17.01
N PHE A 185 -11.08 5.78 16.56
CA PHE A 185 -10.74 6.65 15.44
C PHE A 185 -9.61 7.61 15.82
N VAL A 186 -8.54 7.61 15.05
CA VAL A 186 -7.45 8.57 15.16
C VAL A 186 -7.65 9.64 14.10
N GLY A 187 -7.91 10.86 14.54
CA GLY A 187 -7.96 12.04 13.67
C GLY A 187 -6.58 12.56 13.33
N GLY A 188 -6.53 13.60 12.49
CA GLY A 188 -5.30 14.30 12.16
C GLY A 188 -4.79 14.04 10.74
N ARG A 189 -3.53 14.42 10.51
CA ARG A 189 -2.85 14.32 9.21
C ARG A 189 -2.58 12.86 8.86
N GLU A 190 -2.76 12.52 7.59
CA GLU A 190 -2.40 11.22 7.05
C GLU A 190 -1.10 11.30 6.26
N ILE A 191 -0.21 10.35 6.52
CA ILE A 191 1.04 10.19 5.78
C ILE A 191 1.27 8.72 5.43
N SER A 192 2.13 8.46 4.45
CA SER A 192 2.71 7.15 4.26
C SER A 192 4.24 7.19 4.25
N VAL A 193 4.85 6.04 4.53
CA VAL A 193 6.30 5.89 4.65
C VAL A 193 6.74 4.69 3.83
N GLU A 194 7.68 4.93 2.91
CA GLU A 194 8.26 3.89 2.07
C GLU A 194 9.62 3.46 2.62
N PHE A 195 9.79 2.15 2.79
CA PHE A 195 11.06 1.53 3.13
C PHE A 195 11.39 0.41 2.15
N ILE A 196 12.69 0.12 2.04
CA ILE A 196 13.17 -1.13 1.47
C ILE A 196 14.01 -1.88 2.49
N SER A 197 13.80 -3.18 2.60
CA SER A 197 14.45 -4.05 3.57
C SER A 197 15.27 -5.11 2.86
N TYR A 198 16.44 -5.45 3.42
CA TYR A 198 17.24 -6.56 2.95
C TYR A 198 17.95 -7.22 4.12
N GLN A 199 17.71 -8.52 4.28
CA GLN A 199 18.29 -9.36 5.35
C GLN A 199 18.10 -8.77 6.76
N GLY A 200 16.92 -8.19 7.01
CA GLY A 200 16.55 -7.60 8.30
C GLY A 200 17.10 -6.20 8.57
N LYS A 201 17.83 -5.60 7.64
CA LYS A 201 18.18 -4.18 7.70
C LYS A 201 17.17 -3.37 6.90
N HIS A 202 16.65 -2.31 7.51
CA HIS A 202 15.59 -1.47 6.95
C HIS A 202 16.17 -0.11 6.52
N TYR A 203 15.84 0.30 5.31
CA TYR A 203 16.34 1.55 4.71
C TYR A 203 15.16 2.46 4.41
N PRO A 204 15.06 3.63 5.08
CA PRO A 204 14.02 4.60 4.80
C PRO A 204 14.25 5.25 3.43
N LEU A 205 13.19 5.44 2.68
CA LEU A 205 13.24 6.09 1.38
C LEU A 205 12.58 7.46 1.42
N GLN A 206 11.29 7.53 1.77
CA GLN A 206 10.57 8.80 1.76
C GLN A 206 9.31 8.75 2.63
N ILE A 207 8.88 9.92 3.12
CA ILE A 207 7.57 10.16 3.72
C ILE A 207 6.71 10.97 2.75
N THR A 208 5.46 10.53 2.58
CA THR A 208 4.47 11.12 1.68
C THR A 208 3.35 11.78 2.49
N ASP A 209 3.05 13.04 2.23
CA ASP A 209 1.81 13.67 2.70
C ASP A 209 0.64 13.17 1.84
N LYS A 210 -0.44 12.70 2.46
CA LYS A 210 -1.65 12.22 1.80
C LYS A 210 -2.80 13.20 2.04
N VAL A 211 -3.51 13.57 0.99
CA VAL A 211 -4.77 14.31 1.06
C VAL A 211 -5.88 13.38 0.63
N THR A 212 -6.92 13.24 1.46
CA THR A 212 -8.05 12.34 1.21
C THR A 212 -9.37 13.09 1.25
N THR A 213 -10.44 12.45 0.76
CA THR A 213 -11.82 12.99 0.88
C THR A 213 -12.27 13.08 2.34
N GLY A 214 -11.60 12.39 3.26
CA GLY A 214 -12.13 12.15 4.59
C GLY A 214 -13.31 11.18 4.58
N ALA A 215 -14.05 11.13 5.70
CA ALA A 215 -15.23 10.28 5.80
C ALA A 215 -16.31 10.72 4.79
N PRO A 216 -17.11 9.80 4.24
CA PRO A 216 -17.16 8.37 4.59
C PRO A 216 -16.19 7.48 3.81
N HIS A 217 -15.56 7.94 2.72
CA HIS A 217 -14.89 7.07 1.75
C HIS A 217 -13.37 6.98 1.94
N PHE A 218 -12.73 8.02 2.51
CA PHE A 218 -11.28 8.09 2.74
C PHE A 218 -10.44 7.80 1.49
N VAL A 219 -10.90 8.28 0.32
CA VAL A 219 -10.20 8.09 -0.96
C VAL A 219 -9.17 9.20 -1.14
N GLU A 220 -7.98 8.83 -1.59
CA GLU A 220 -6.87 9.75 -1.80
C GLU A 220 -7.12 10.65 -3.00
N LEU A 221 -6.85 11.95 -2.82
CA LEU A 221 -6.95 13.02 -3.80
C LEU A 221 -5.59 13.53 -4.25
N GLU A 222 -4.60 13.52 -3.35
CA GLU A 222 -3.25 14.01 -3.63
C GLU A 222 -2.22 13.24 -2.80
N HIS A 223 -1.00 13.08 -3.37
CA HIS A 223 0.19 12.62 -2.66
C HIS A 223 1.34 13.56 -2.95
N HIS A 224 2.13 13.92 -1.92
CA HIS A 224 3.27 14.82 -2.07
C HIS A 224 4.49 14.34 -1.28
N GLN A 225 5.64 14.37 -1.91
CA GLN A 225 6.96 14.03 -1.36
C GLN A 225 7.95 15.18 -1.57
N PRO A 226 8.88 15.42 -0.63
CA PRO A 226 8.87 14.93 0.74
C PRO A 226 7.70 15.50 1.54
N SER A 227 7.37 14.86 2.68
CA SER A 227 6.42 15.42 3.64
C SER A 227 6.96 16.74 4.23
N ILE A 228 6.05 17.64 4.61
CA ILE A 228 6.39 18.92 5.25
C ILE A 228 6.70 18.79 6.76
N LEU A 229 6.82 17.57 7.28
CA LEU A 229 7.15 17.31 8.68
C LEU A 229 8.55 17.83 9.04
N SER A 230 8.78 18.06 10.35
CA SER A 230 10.10 18.43 10.85
C SER A 230 11.09 17.25 10.80
N ALA A 231 12.38 17.54 10.86
CA ALA A 231 13.42 16.51 10.89
C ALA A 231 13.30 15.58 12.10
N GLU A 232 12.85 16.11 13.24
CA GLU A 232 12.61 15.34 14.46
C GLU A 232 11.47 14.34 14.25
N MET A 233 10.35 14.77 13.62
CA MET A 233 9.24 13.89 13.27
C MET A 233 9.65 12.81 12.26
N TYR A 234 10.49 13.15 11.28
CA TYR A 234 11.07 12.15 10.36
C TYR A 234 11.83 11.07 11.11
N ALA A 235 12.73 11.47 12.04
CA ALA A 235 13.51 10.51 12.81
C ALA A 235 12.64 9.62 13.69
N GLU A 236 11.63 10.18 14.34
CA GLU A 236 10.67 9.44 15.17
C GLU A 236 9.87 8.42 14.34
N ILE A 237 9.27 8.87 13.23
CA ILE A 237 8.46 8.02 12.34
C ILE A 237 9.31 6.88 11.75
N TYR A 238 10.55 7.16 11.34
CA TYR A 238 11.45 6.13 10.84
C TYR A 238 11.78 5.10 11.92
N ALA A 239 12.03 5.50 13.15
CA ALA A 239 12.28 4.59 14.26
C ALA A 239 11.04 3.74 14.60
N ILE A 240 9.84 4.34 14.60
CA ILE A 240 8.58 3.61 14.78
C ILE A 240 8.39 2.60 13.63
N THR A 241 8.65 3.00 12.39
CA THR A 241 8.51 2.12 11.20
C THR A 241 9.46 0.93 11.30
N GLU A 242 10.73 1.15 11.64
CA GLU A 242 11.71 0.08 11.79
C GLU A 242 11.29 -0.93 12.87
N ASN A 243 10.83 -0.45 14.04
CA ASN A 243 10.31 -1.31 15.09
C ASN A 243 9.07 -2.08 14.64
N ALA A 244 8.15 -1.43 13.92
CA ALA A 244 6.95 -2.07 13.40
C ALA A 244 7.28 -3.15 12.35
N LEU A 245 8.20 -2.90 11.43
CA LEU A 245 8.67 -3.89 10.44
C LEU A 245 9.30 -5.12 11.12
N ASN A 246 10.14 -4.88 12.14
CA ASN A 246 10.72 -5.94 12.95
C ASN A 246 9.67 -6.77 13.66
N SER A 247 8.64 -6.12 14.24
CA SER A 247 7.55 -6.81 14.96
C SER A 247 6.72 -7.71 14.04
N LEU A 248 6.58 -7.34 12.77
CA LEU A 248 5.90 -8.14 11.75
C LEU A 248 6.78 -9.26 11.17
N GLY A 249 8.09 -9.24 11.44
CA GLY A 249 9.05 -10.16 10.86
C GLY A 249 9.35 -9.87 9.37
N ILE A 250 9.14 -8.64 8.91
CA ILE A 250 9.51 -8.20 7.57
C ILE A 250 11.04 -8.05 7.52
N THR A 251 11.68 -8.78 6.63
CA THR A 251 13.14 -8.81 6.51
C THR A 251 13.64 -8.47 5.11
N ASN A 252 12.79 -8.59 4.09
CA ASN A 252 13.15 -8.38 2.70
C ASN A 252 12.03 -7.70 1.91
N GLY A 253 12.41 -6.89 0.92
CA GLY A 253 11.48 -6.24 0.00
C GLY A 253 11.01 -4.88 0.46
N ALA A 254 10.08 -4.33 -0.28
CA ALA A 254 9.47 -3.03 0.01
C ALA A 254 8.44 -3.13 1.12
N SER A 255 8.22 -2.00 1.82
CA SER A 255 7.05 -1.80 2.68
C SER A 255 6.45 -0.41 2.45
N HIS A 256 5.15 -0.35 2.63
CA HIS A 256 4.34 0.86 2.61
C HIS A 256 3.60 0.93 3.94
N SER A 257 3.88 1.96 4.73
CA SER A 257 3.35 2.11 6.08
C SER A 257 2.49 3.36 6.16
N GLU A 258 1.25 3.24 6.63
CA GLU A 258 0.30 4.34 6.77
C GLU A 258 0.19 4.80 8.23
N TYR A 259 0.16 6.10 8.42
CA TYR A 259 0.16 6.75 9.72
C TYR A 259 -0.92 7.82 9.84
N LYS A 260 -1.37 8.03 11.07
CA LYS A 260 -2.06 9.25 11.48
C LYS A 260 -1.19 10.01 12.50
N ILE A 261 -1.11 11.31 12.30
CA ILE A 261 -0.45 12.24 13.23
C ILE A 261 -1.54 13.16 13.77
N THR A 262 -1.78 13.11 15.07
CA THR A 262 -2.81 13.93 15.72
C THR A 262 -2.41 15.42 15.76
N GLU A 263 -3.34 16.30 16.12
CA GLU A 263 -3.05 17.72 16.31
C GLU A 263 -2.04 17.98 17.44
N ASP A 264 -2.01 17.08 18.43
CA ASP A 264 -1.04 17.13 19.55
C ASP A 264 0.34 16.58 19.16
N GLY A 265 0.48 16.02 17.95
CA GLY A 265 1.72 15.46 17.41
C GLY A 265 1.93 13.96 17.70
N ASP A 266 0.98 13.28 18.33
CA ASP A 266 1.07 11.84 18.56
C ASP A 266 0.99 11.06 17.23
N VAL A 267 1.88 10.07 17.07
CA VAL A 267 2.01 9.24 15.86
C VAL A 267 1.38 7.87 16.07
N TYR A 268 0.50 7.46 15.18
CA TYR A 268 -0.15 6.14 15.21
C TYR A 268 0.05 5.41 13.89
N VAL A 269 0.56 4.17 13.95
CA VAL A 269 0.62 3.26 12.80
C VAL A 269 -0.78 2.75 12.49
N ILE A 270 -1.26 2.98 11.28
CA ILE A 270 -2.60 2.55 10.83
C ILE A 270 -2.54 1.23 10.08
N GLU A 271 -1.56 1.05 9.20
CA GLU A 271 -1.41 -0.19 8.42
C GLU A 271 0.02 -0.26 7.86
N ILE A 272 0.55 -1.49 7.74
CA ILE A 272 1.80 -1.76 7.02
C ILE A 272 1.57 -2.86 6.02
N GLY A 273 1.71 -2.56 4.74
CA GLY A 273 1.81 -3.53 3.68
C GLY A 273 3.26 -3.95 3.45
N GLY A 274 3.53 -5.26 3.46
CA GLY A 274 4.86 -5.82 3.13
C GLY A 274 5.11 -5.83 1.61
N ARG A 275 4.83 -4.69 0.97
CA ARG A 275 4.95 -4.45 -0.48
C ARG A 275 5.07 -2.95 -0.74
N MET A 276 5.53 -2.55 -1.91
CA MET A 276 5.65 -1.16 -2.35
C MET A 276 4.27 -0.47 -2.46
N GLY A 277 4.19 0.80 -2.10
CA GLY A 277 3.01 1.63 -2.23
C GLY A 277 2.48 1.70 -3.66
N GLY A 278 1.16 1.75 -3.80
CA GLY A 278 0.46 2.01 -5.06
C GLY A 278 0.33 3.50 -5.37
N ASP A 279 -0.64 3.84 -6.22
CA ASP A 279 -1.03 5.23 -6.52
C ASP A 279 0.17 6.13 -6.86
N PHE A 280 1.12 5.59 -7.64
CA PHE A 280 2.37 6.23 -8.07
C PHE A 280 3.37 6.52 -6.93
N ILE A 281 3.02 6.33 -5.66
CA ILE A 281 3.92 6.63 -4.53
C ILE A 281 5.26 5.92 -4.70
N GLY A 282 5.24 4.59 -4.83
CA GLY A 282 6.46 3.79 -4.94
C GLY A 282 7.06 3.79 -6.35
N SER A 283 6.23 3.69 -7.40
CA SER A 283 6.71 3.56 -8.78
C SER A 283 7.35 4.84 -9.32
N ASP A 284 6.81 5.99 -8.96
CA ASP A 284 7.16 7.28 -9.57
C ASP A 284 7.66 8.30 -8.56
N LEU A 285 6.86 8.59 -7.50
CA LEU A 285 7.16 9.71 -6.61
C LEU A 285 8.46 9.52 -5.84
N VAL A 286 8.76 8.32 -5.33
CA VAL A 286 10.03 8.03 -4.64
C VAL A 286 11.21 8.29 -5.58
N ARG A 287 11.16 7.83 -6.82
CA ARG A 287 12.22 8.05 -7.80
C ARG A 287 12.37 9.53 -8.15
N LEU A 288 11.26 10.24 -8.33
CA LEU A 288 11.27 11.66 -8.67
C LEU A 288 11.79 12.54 -7.53
N SER A 289 11.49 12.20 -6.28
CA SER A 289 11.90 12.97 -5.09
C SER A 289 13.31 12.63 -4.60
N THR A 290 13.72 11.36 -4.69
CA THR A 290 14.97 10.87 -4.09
C THR A 290 16.06 10.51 -5.10
N GLY A 291 15.68 10.20 -6.35
CA GLY A 291 16.56 9.63 -7.38
C GLY A 291 16.74 8.12 -7.29
N TYR A 292 16.25 7.47 -6.23
CA TYR A 292 16.33 6.02 -6.07
C TYR A 292 15.26 5.30 -6.89
N ASP A 293 15.65 4.37 -7.76
CA ASP A 293 14.72 3.53 -8.53
C ASP A 293 14.17 2.41 -7.63
N PHE A 294 13.07 2.71 -6.95
CA PHE A 294 12.49 1.81 -5.95
C PHE A 294 11.92 0.53 -6.59
N VAL A 295 11.38 0.61 -7.81
CA VAL A 295 10.91 -0.58 -8.55
C VAL A 295 12.06 -1.51 -8.87
N LYS A 296 13.20 -0.96 -9.33
CA LYS A 296 14.42 -1.73 -9.52
C LYS A 296 14.89 -2.34 -8.20
N GLY A 297 14.87 -1.58 -7.11
CA GLY A 297 15.24 -2.07 -5.77
C GLY A 297 14.42 -3.29 -5.33
N VAL A 298 13.11 -3.31 -5.58
CA VAL A 298 12.23 -4.47 -5.31
C VAL A 298 12.68 -5.70 -6.10
N ILE A 299 13.02 -5.52 -7.37
CA ILE A 299 13.54 -6.61 -8.22
C ILE A 299 14.89 -7.09 -7.74
N ASP A 300 15.82 -6.17 -7.42
CA ASP A 300 17.17 -6.51 -6.93
C ASP A 300 17.11 -7.31 -5.64
N VAL A 301 16.21 -6.95 -4.70
CA VAL A 301 15.97 -7.74 -3.48
C VAL A 301 15.50 -9.15 -3.84
N ALA A 302 14.49 -9.28 -4.70
CA ALA A 302 13.95 -10.59 -5.07
C ALA A 302 14.98 -11.51 -5.75
N LEU A 303 15.96 -10.93 -6.45
CA LEU A 303 17.05 -11.64 -7.13
C LEU A 303 18.32 -11.82 -6.28
N GLY A 304 18.35 -11.26 -5.05
CA GLY A 304 19.54 -11.28 -4.19
C GLY A 304 20.67 -10.38 -4.67
N GLU A 305 20.37 -9.36 -5.47
CA GLU A 305 21.32 -8.40 -6.06
C GLU A 305 21.22 -7.00 -5.44
N PHE A 306 20.66 -6.92 -4.23
CA PHE A 306 20.35 -5.65 -3.55
C PHE A 306 21.59 -4.77 -3.37
N VAL A 307 21.39 -3.49 -3.68
CA VAL A 307 22.35 -2.41 -3.42
C VAL A 307 21.68 -1.39 -2.52
N GLU A 308 22.37 -0.94 -1.47
CA GLU A 308 21.84 0.05 -0.53
C GLU A 308 21.38 1.33 -1.26
N PRO A 309 20.19 1.88 -0.89
CA PRO A 309 19.69 3.09 -1.52
C PRO A 309 20.67 4.26 -1.39
N GLN A 310 20.85 4.97 -2.50
CA GLN A 310 21.56 6.24 -2.53
C GLN A 310 20.58 7.33 -2.88
N ILE A 311 20.33 8.25 -1.96
CA ILE A 311 19.50 9.43 -2.21
C ILE A 311 20.34 10.46 -2.95
N THR A 312 20.03 10.68 -4.22
CA THR A 312 20.85 11.49 -5.12
C THR A 312 20.24 12.85 -5.43
N ASN A 313 18.99 13.07 -5.08
CA ASN A 313 18.33 14.38 -5.20
C ASN A 313 17.31 14.60 -4.07
N THR A 314 16.83 15.84 -3.94
CA THR A 314 15.90 16.30 -2.92
C THR A 314 14.78 17.14 -3.55
N ASN A 315 14.27 16.70 -4.70
CA ASN A 315 13.15 17.37 -5.35
C ASN A 315 11.84 17.13 -4.60
N CYS A 316 10.88 18.00 -4.83
CA CYS A 316 9.49 17.71 -4.55
C CYS A 316 8.90 16.92 -5.73
N SER A 317 8.03 15.96 -5.41
CA SER A 317 7.21 15.27 -6.38
C SER A 317 5.80 15.09 -5.82
N GLY A 318 4.83 14.88 -6.67
CA GLY A 318 3.48 14.60 -6.21
C GLY A 318 2.56 14.18 -7.34
N VAL A 319 1.38 13.72 -6.96
CA VAL A 319 0.30 13.37 -7.85
C VAL A 319 -0.98 14.05 -7.40
N TYR A 320 -1.72 14.59 -8.35
CA TYR A 320 -3.08 15.07 -8.22
C TYR A 320 -4.02 14.12 -8.95
N PHE A 321 -5.09 13.69 -8.29
CA PHE A 321 -6.11 12.84 -8.90
C PHE A 321 -7.34 13.66 -9.29
N LEU A 322 -7.83 13.42 -10.49
CA LEU A 322 -9.01 14.09 -11.03
C LEU A 322 -10.27 13.27 -10.71
N CYS A 323 -11.21 13.92 -10.07
CA CYS A 323 -12.54 13.39 -9.76
C CYS A 323 -13.52 14.55 -9.54
N LYS A 324 -14.76 14.29 -9.13
CA LYS A 324 -15.74 15.37 -8.87
C LYS A 324 -15.31 16.30 -7.76
N GLU A 325 -14.71 15.77 -6.70
CA GLU A 325 -14.22 16.52 -5.54
C GLU A 325 -13.03 17.44 -5.87
N THR A 326 -12.32 17.14 -6.96
CA THR A 326 -11.19 17.93 -7.46
C THR A 326 -11.47 18.55 -8.83
N GLU A 327 -12.72 18.81 -9.18
CA GLU A 327 -13.09 19.37 -10.51
C GLU A 327 -12.40 20.71 -10.83
N TYR A 328 -11.94 21.45 -9.81
CA TYR A 328 -11.13 22.65 -9.97
C TYR A 328 -9.81 22.40 -10.72
N LEU A 329 -9.34 21.15 -10.80
CA LEU A 329 -8.13 20.74 -11.55
C LEU A 329 -8.35 20.67 -13.06
N LEU A 330 -9.60 20.65 -13.58
CA LEU A 330 -9.87 20.52 -15.02
C LEU A 330 -9.11 21.52 -15.91
N PRO A 331 -9.01 22.83 -15.57
CA PRO A 331 -8.24 23.76 -16.39
C PRO A 331 -6.75 23.42 -16.46
N TYR A 332 -6.21 22.82 -15.39
CA TYR A 332 -4.80 22.40 -15.35
C TYR A 332 -4.58 21.13 -16.18
N PHE A 333 -5.50 20.15 -16.14
CA PHE A 333 -5.43 18.97 -17.01
C PHE A 333 -5.51 19.36 -18.48
N ALA A 334 -6.41 20.28 -18.86
CA ALA A 334 -6.52 20.78 -20.23
C ALA A 334 -5.23 21.48 -20.73
N ASN A 335 -4.37 21.96 -19.84
CA ASN A 335 -3.14 22.68 -20.16
C ASN A 335 -1.88 21.99 -19.61
N ALA A 336 -1.95 20.73 -19.21
CA ALA A 336 -0.91 20.02 -18.48
C ALA A 336 0.46 20.05 -19.17
N ASN A 337 0.50 19.96 -20.51
CA ASN A 337 1.73 20.04 -21.29
C ASN A 337 2.51 21.37 -21.13
N ASN A 338 1.85 22.44 -20.72
CA ASN A 338 2.44 23.77 -20.57
C ASN A 338 2.73 24.14 -19.11
N ILE A 339 2.42 23.25 -18.17
CA ILE A 339 2.69 23.46 -16.74
C ILE A 339 4.11 22.97 -16.45
N GLU A 340 4.96 23.89 -16.01
CA GLU A 340 6.32 23.56 -15.62
C GLU A 340 6.34 22.56 -14.47
N GLY A 341 7.14 21.51 -14.63
CA GLY A 341 7.27 20.45 -13.62
C GLY A 341 6.29 19.28 -13.81
N VAL A 342 5.24 19.39 -14.62
CA VAL A 342 4.40 18.22 -14.93
C VAL A 342 5.20 17.25 -15.80
N VAL A 343 5.31 16.01 -15.34
CA VAL A 343 6.11 14.96 -16.00
C VAL A 343 5.26 13.85 -16.62
N MET A 344 4.03 13.66 -16.11
CA MET A 344 3.09 12.67 -16.61
C MET A 344 1.67 13.10 -16.26
N TYR A 345 0.74 12.87 -17.16
CA TYR A 345 -0.69 13.03 -16.84
C TYR A 345 -1.53 12.16 -17.78
N GLU A 346 -2.71 11.82 -17.29
CA GLU A 346 -3.71 11.11 -18.07
C GLU A 346 -5.10 11.53 -17.59
N GLN A 347 -6.02 11.74 -18.50
CA GLN A 347 -7.44 11.89 -18.22
C GLN A 347 -8.18 10.76 -18.93
N THR A 348 -8.77 9.84 -18.16
CA THR A 348 -9.44 8.65 -18.67
C THR A 348 -10.90 8.90 -19.04
N ASP A 349 -11.57 9.78 -18.28
CA ASP A 349 -12.97 10.12 -18.48
C ASP A 349 -13.17 11.63 -18.63
N VAL A 350 -14.07 12.03 -19.52
CA VAL A 350 -14.46 13.43 -19.71
C VAL A 350 -15.46 13.87 -18.65
N GLU A 351 -16.34 12.96 -18.22
CA GLU A 351 -17.33 13.19 -17.18
C GLU A 351 -16.79 12.75 -15.82
N LEU A 352 -16.71 13.70 -14.87
CA LEU A 352 -16.22 13.42 -13.54
C LEU A 352 -17.26 12.70 -12.70
N ARG A 353 -16.82 11.63 -12.01
CA ARG A 353 -17.65 10.84 -11.10
C ARG A 353 -17.47 11.31 -9.66
N ASN A 354 -18.54 11.17 -8.86
CA ASN A 354 -18.39 11.22 -7.40
C ASN A 354 -17.53 10.02 -6.96
N ILE A 355 -16.60 10.29 -6.07
CA ILE A 355 -15.61 9.29 -5.69
C ILE A 355 -16.08 8.47 -4.47
N SER A 356 -16.12 7.16 -4.62
CA SER A 356 -16.37 6.19 -3.54
C SER A 356 -15.22 5.21 -3.34
N CYS A 357 -14.38 5.06 -4.37
CA CYS A 357 -13.15 4.28 -4.32
C CYS A 357 -12.13 4.84 -5.33
N SER A 358 -10.89 4.38 -5.26
CA SER A 358 -9.82 4.87 -6.15
C SER A 358 -10.09 4.63 -7.64
N ALA A 359 -10.92 3.62 -7.99
CA ALA A 359 -11.29 3.32 -9.37
C ALA A 359 -12.26 4.35 -9.99
N ASP A 360 -12.89 5.20 -9.17
CA ASP A 360 -13.78 6.26 -9.65
C ASP A 360 -13.03 7.51 -10.13
N ARG A 361 -11.71 7.56 -9.95
CA ARG A 361 -10.86 8.66 -10.42
C ARG A 361 -10.89 8.70 -11.94
N SER A 362 -11.00 9.92 -12.49
CA SER A 362 -11.07 10.18 -13.94
C SER A 362 -9.73 10.60 -14.55
N GLY A 363 -8.65 10.58 -13.77
CA GLY A 363 -7.32 10.92 -14.25
C GLY A 363 -6.32 11.20 -13.14
N TYR A 364 -5.07 11.43 -13.54
CA TYR A 364 -3.98 11.80 -12.64
C TYR A 364 -3.00 12.75 -13.34
N MET A 365 -2.29 13.56 -12.54
CA MET A 365 -1.22 14.44 -12.98
C MET A 365 -0.06 14.36 -12.00
N ILE A 366 1.11 13.92 -12.47
CA ILE A 366 2.35 13.78 -11.69
C ILE A 366 3.28 14.93 -12.01
N TYR A 367 3.87 15.51 -10.97
CA TYR A 367 4.84 16.59 -11.10
C TYR A 367 6.16 16.27 -10.38
N LYS A 368 7.21 16.99 -10.79
CA LYS A 368 8.52 17.07 -10.16
C LYS A 368 9.00 18.53 -10.20
N GLY A 369 9.59 19.01 -9.13
CA GLY A 369 10.14 20.37 -9.07
C GLY A 369 11.00 20.61 -7.81
N GLU A 370 11.62 21.76 -7.70
CA GLU A 370 12.34 22.18 -6.49
C GLU A 370 11.38 22.47 -5.32
N LYS A 371 10.11 22.73 -5.62
CA LYS A 371 9.05 23.01 -4.67
C LYS A 371 7.79 22.23 -5.02
N LYS A 372 6.91 22.05 -4.04
CA LYS A 372 5.56 21.54 -4.27
C LYS A 372 4.86 22.39 -5.32
N LEU A 373 4.35 21.74 -6.39
CA LEU A 373 3.42 22.38 -7.32
C LEU A 373 2.10 22.62 -6.59
N ILE A 374 1.60 23.84 -6.66
CA ILE A 374 0.30 24.24 -6.09
C ILE A 374 -0.60 24.58 -7.28
N LEU A 375 -1.73 23.89 -7.39
CA LEU A 375 -2.74 24.04 -8.46
C LEU A 375 -4.01 24.71 -7.95
#